data_f42c0433b6b5d18ad70a0c25c6a3c763
#
_entry.id   f42c0433b6b5d18ad70a0c25c6a3c763
#
_cell.length_a   1.000
_cell.length_b   1.000
_cell.length_c   1.000
_cell.angle_alpha   90.00
_cell.angle_beta   90.00
_cell.angle_gamma   90.00
#
_symmetry.space_group_name_H-M   'P 1'
#
loop_
_entity.id
_entity.type
_entity.pdbx_description
1 polymer ?
#
loop_
_entity_poly.entity_id
_entity_poly.type
_entity_poly.pdbx_seq_one_letter_code
_entity_poly.pdbx_strand_id
1 'polypeptide(L)'
;MRVIAGSAGGVRLLVPRRGVRPTMDRVKAAIFSSLGEAIIGARVLDLFAGSGALGIEALSRGAASAVFIENDRQSAEAIEKNLVKTNLQGRVRDQDVFDFLRQRASTEKFRIIFADPPYETIKRGESSAEKLWNNETLRQLLEPEGIFVLEKSPTDILPETNLWRVLRQKTYGATEVLFLAIAN
;
A
#
# COMPACT_ATOMS: atom_id res chain seq x y z
N MET A 1 -9.56 11.11 -7.76
CA MET A 1 -9.17 9.69 -7.73
C MET A 1 -10.40 8.83 -7.89
N ARG A 2 -10.33 7.70 -8.58
CA ARG A 2 -11.44 6.77 -8.82
C ARG A 2 -10.97 5.32 -8.77
N VAL A 3 -11.85 4.38 -8.54
CA VAL A 3 -11.61 2.97 -8.78
C VAL A 3 -11.51 2.75 -10.30
N ILE A 4 -10.45 2.07 -10.75
CA ILE A 4 -10.15 1.94 -12.19
C ILE A 4 -10.91 0.77 -12.80
N ALA A 5 -10.94 -0.38 -12.11
CA ALA A 5 -11.53 -1.61 -12.63
C ALA A 5 -12.17 -2.47 -11.53
N GLY A 6 -12.80 -3.57 -11.95
CA GLY A 6 -13.47 -4.51 -11.05
C GLY A 6 -14.92 -4.12 -10.74
N SER A 7 -15.47 -4.68 -9.66
CA SER A 7 -16.89 -4.56 -9.28
C SER A 7 -17.32 -3.11 -8.95
N ALA A 8 -16.39 -2.26 -8.51
CA ALA A 8 -16.63 -0.85 -8.20
C ALA A 8 -15.99 0.10 -9.23
N GLY A 9 -15.65 -0.39 -10.43
CA GLY A 9 -15.00 0.39 -11.48
C GLY A 9 -15.76 1.68 -11.81
N GLY A 10 -15.04 2.82 -11.91
CA GLY A 10 -15.60 4.14 -12.19
C GLY A 10 -16.05 4.93 -10.97
N VAL A 11 -16.23 4.31 -9.80
CA VAL A 11 -16.65 5.01 -8.58
C VAL A 11 -15.58 6.00 -8.14
N ARG A 12 -15.96 7.27 -7.95
CA ARG A 12 -15.07 8.31 -7.43
C ARG A 12 -14.91 8.18 -5.93
N LEU A 13 -13.68 8.11 -5.45
CA LEU A 13 -13.34 8.06 -4.03
C LEU A 13 -13.30 9.47 -3.44
N LEU A 14 -13.74 9.57 -2.18
CA LEU A 14 -13.50 10.74 -1.35
C LEU A 14 -12.01 10.77 -1.01
N VAL A 15 -11.39 11.93 -1.17
CA VAL A 15 -9.97 12.11 -0.85
C VAL A 15 -9.89 13.29 0.13
N PRO A 16 -9.27 13.12 1.29
CA PRO A 16 -9.01 14.22 2.22
C PRO A 16 -8.25 15.35 1.53
N ARG A 17 -8.42 16.59 1.98
CA ARG A 17 -7.97 17.81 1.28
C ARG A 17 -6.45 17.93 1.06
N ARG A 18 -5.62 17.02 1.56
CA ARG A 18 -4.16 17.03 1.36
C ARG A 18 -3.76 15.99 0.32
N GLY A 19 -3.31 16.44 -0.85
CA GLY A 19 -2.39 15.66 -1.67
C GLY A 19 -2.95 14.85 -2.84
N VAL A 20 -4.02 15.28 -3.53
CA VAL A 20 -4.40 14.63 -4.79
C VAL A 20 -3.45 15.04 -5.91
N ARG A 21 -2.59 14.11 -6.36
CA ARG A 21 -1.79 14.30 -7.57
C ARG A 21 -2.49 13.61 -8.75
N PRO A 22 -2.65 14.27 -9.92
CA PRO A 22 -3.24 13.64 -11.13
C PRO A 22 -2.51 12.36 -11.59
N THR A 23 -1.24 12.23 -11.19
CA THR A 23 -0.38 11.07 -11.50
C THR A 23 -0.82 9.78 -10.80
N MET A 24 -1.57 9.88 -9.68
CA MET A 24 -1.92 8.72 -8.84
C MET A 24 -2.78 7.66 -9.56
N ASP A 25 -3.77 8.07 -10.39
CA ASP A 25 -4.59 7.08 -11.13
C ASP A 25 -3.76 6.31 -12.15
N ARG A 26 -2.73 6.94 -12.77
CA ARG A 26 -1.83 6.30 -13.73
C ARG A 26 -0.87 5.33 -13.02
N VAL A 27 -0.29 5.72 -11.90
CA VAL A 27 0.60 4.88 -11.09
C VAL A 27 -0.19 3.68 -10.58
N LYS A 28 -1.37 3.90 -10.00
CA LYS A 28 -2.26 2.84 -9.55
C LYS A 28 -2.60 1.85 -10.67
N ALA A 29 -2.99 2.34 -11.86
CA ALA A 29 -3.25 1.48 -13.01
C ALA A 29 -2.05 0.60 -13.36
N ALA A 30 -0.84 1.15 -13.32
CA ALA A 30 0.39 0.44 -13.63
C ALA A 30 0.76 -0.60 -12.55
N ILE A 31 0.52 -0.29 -11.27
CA ILE A 31 0.68 -1.25 -10.16
C ILE A 31 -0.21 -2.45 -10.40
N PHE A 32 -1.52 -2.24 -10.58
CA PHE A 32 -2.47 -3.34 -10.76
C PHE A 32 -2.30 -4.10 -12.07
N SER A 33 -1.85 -3.44 -13.15
CA SER A 33 -1.45 -4.13 -14.38
C SER A 33 -0.23 -5.04 -14.16
N SER A 34 0.67 -4.66 -13.26
CA SER A 34 1.87 -5.45 -12.95
C SER A 34 1.57 -6.62 -12.03
N LEU A 35 0.59 -6.49 -11.12
CA LEU A 35 0.14 -7.54 -10.22
C LEU A 35 -0.72 -8.59 -10.96
N GLY A 36 -1.46 -8.18 -12.00
CA GLY A 36 -2.31 -9.08 -12.77
C GLY A 36 -3.26 -9.89 -11.90
N GLU A 37 -3.28 -11.19 -12.10
CA GLU A 37 -4.16 -12.13 -11.39
C GLU A 37 -3.74 -12.42 -9.95
N ALA A 38 -2.53 -12.02 -9.53
CA ALA A 38 -2.07 -12.21 -8.14
C ALA A 38 -2.97 -11.52 -7.10
N ILE A 39 -3.80 -10.56 -7.55
CA ILE A 39 -4.75 -9.84 -6.70
C ILE A 39 -6.00 -10.66 -6.35
N ILE A 40 -6.40 -11.60 -7.23
CA ILE A 40 -7.64 -12.38 -7.07
C ILE A 40 -7.48 -13.31 -5.86
N GLY A 41 -8.43 -13.23 -4.93
CA GLY A 41 -8.41 -13.99 -3.68
C GLY A 41 -7.33 -13.58 -2.68
N ALA A 42 -6.53 -12.54 -2.98
CA ALA A 42 -5.45 -12.10 -2.11
C ALA A 42 -5.97 -11.49 -0.80
N ARG A 43 -5.25 -11.73 0.29
CA ARG A 43 -5.34 -10.94 1.51
C ARG A 43 -4.39 -9.76 1.37
N VAL A 44 -4.92 -8.55 1.52
CA VAL A 44 -4.20 -7.30 1.26
C VAL A 44 -4.00 -6.50 2.54
N LEU A 45 -2.82 -5.93 2.71
CA LEU A 45 -2.50 -4.93 3.71
C LEU A 45 -2.12 -3.63 3.00
N ASP A 46 -2.80 -2.54 3.33
CA ASP A 46 -2.58 -1.20 2.78
C ASP A 46 -2.04 -0.30 3.88
N LEU A 47 -0.74 -0.06 3.87
CA LEU A 47 -0.01 0.77 4.83
C LEU A 47 0.07 2.21 4.33
N PHE A 48 -0.13 3.18 5.22
CA PHE A 48 -0.27 4.59 4.85
C PHE A 48 -1.42 4.80 3.86
N ALA A 49 -2.56 4.19 4.17
CA ALA A 49 -3.65 3.96 3.23
C ALA A 49 -4.31 5.23 2.65
N GLY A 50 -4.17 6.38 3.31
CA GLY A 50 -4.71 7.67 2.86
C GLY A 50 -6.21 7.60 2.60
N SER A 51 -6.63 7.67 1.34
CA SER A 51 -8.03 7.51 0.94
C SER A 51 -8.47 6.05 0.74
N GLY A 52 -7.59 5.08 0.97
CA GLY A 52 -7.81 3.66 0.73
C GLY A 52 -7.74 3.25 -0.75
N ALA A 53 -7.13 4.08 -1.59
CA ALA A 53 -7.23 3.91 -3.03
C ALA A 53 -6.62 2.60 -3.56
N LEU A 54 -5.54 2.10 -2.95
CA LEU A 54 -4.90 0.84 -3.34
C LEU A 54 -5.69 -0.36 -2.82
N GLY A 55 -6.01 -0.40 -1.53
CA GLY A 55 -6.78 -1.49 -0.94
C GLY A 55 -8.20 -1.62 -1.52
N ILE A 56 -8.90 -0.50 -1.77
CA ILE A 56 -10.22 -0.50 -2.40
C ILE A 56 -10.16 -0.98 -3.87
N GLU A 57 -9.14 -0.56 -4.62
CA GLU A 57 -8.91 -1.07 -5.98
C GLU A 57 -8.66 -2.58 -5.96
N ALA A 58 -7.88 -3.06 -4.97
CA ALA A 58 -7.63 -4.48 -4.77
C ALA A 58 -8.93 -5.26 -4.53
N LEU A 59 -9.75 -4.80 -3.58
CA LEU A 59 -11.07 -5.39 -3.29
C LEU A 59 -11.97 -5.40 -4.53
N SER A 60 -12.02 -4.29 -5.26
CA SER A 60 -12.81 -4.16 -6.49
C SER A 60 -12.38 -5.16 -7.55
N ARG A 61 -11.11 -5.55 -7.58
CA ARG A 61 -10.54 -6.54 -8.52
C ARG A 61 -10.59 -7.98 -8.01
N GLY A 62 -11.23 -8.22 -6.87
CA GLY A 62 -11.46 -9.56 -6.36
C GLY A 62 -10.49 -10.03 -5.28
N ALA A 63 -9.78 -9.13 -4.60
CA ALA A 63 -9.08 -9.48 -3.35
C ALA A 63 -10.09 -10.00 -2.31
N ALA A 64 -9.71 -11.03 -1.56
CA ALA A 64 -10.56 -11.66 -0.56
C ALA A 64 -10.79 -10.76 0.66
N SER A 65 -9.80 -9.96 1.03
CA SER A 65 -9.89 -9.01 2.15
C SER A 65 -8.86 -7.91 2.03
N ALA A 66 -9.12 -6.77 2.67
CA ALA A 66 -8.16 -5.69 2.85
C ALA A 66 -8.18 -5.15 4.27
N VAL A 67 -6.98 -4.89 4.80
CA VAL A 67 -6.75 -4.17 6.05
C VAL A 67 -6.05 -2.88 5.72
N PHE A 68 -6.59 -1.77 6.19
CA PHE A 68 -6.08 -0.41 5.96
C PHE A 68 -5.48 0.11 7.26
N ILE A 69 -4.25 0.61 7.22
CA ILE A 69 -3.57 1.25 8.35
C ILE A 69 -3.35 2.72 7.98
N GLU A 70 -3.97 3.62 8.74
CA GLU A 70 -3.91 5.06 8.51
C GLU A 70 -3.98 5.79 9.85
N ASN A 71 -3.08 6.74 10.07
CA ASN A 71 -2.99 7.48 11.33
C ASN A 71 -3.69 8.85 11.31
N ASP A 72 -4.07 9.35 10.11
CA ASP A 72 -4.88 10.55 10.01
C ASP A 72 -6.36 10.18 10.10
N ARG A 73 -7.02 10.59 11.18
CA ARG A 73 -8.42 10.27 11.44
C ARG A 73 -9.36 10.67 10.30
N GLN A 74 -9.12 11.81 9.63
CA GLN A 74 -9.96 12.25 8.51
C GLN A 74 -9.79 11.30 7.31
N SER A 75 -8.59 10.80 7.09
CA SER A 75 -8.28 9.81 6.06
C SER A 75 -8.91 8.45 6.40
N ALA A 76 -8.82 8.00 7.64
CA ALA A 76 -9.46 6.77 8.10
C ALA A 76 -10.99 6.82 7.92
N GLU A 77 -11.64 7.93 8.33
CA GLU A 77 -13.07 8.15 8.07
C GLU A 77 -13.42 8.21 6.58
N ALA A 78 -12.51 8.74 5.74
CA ALA A 78 -12.71 8.74 4.29
C ALA A 78 -12.64 7.32 3.70
N ILE A 79 -11.74 6.46 4.19
CA ILE A 79 -11.68 5.04 3.79
C ILE A 79 -13.01 4.35 4.09
N GLU A 80 -13.54 4.50 5.30
CA GLU A 80 -14.83 3.90 5.69
C GLU A 80 -15.97 4.35 4.77
N LYS A 81 -16.07 5.67 4.49
CA LYS A 81 -17.06 6.22 3.56
C LYS A 81 -16.88 5.68 2.14
N ASN A 82 -15.64 5.50 1.70
CA ASN A 82 -15.31 4.96 0.39
C ASN A 82 -15.69 3.46 0.29
N LEU A 83 -15.47 2.68 1.33
CA LEU A 83 -15.89 1.27 1.40
C LEU A 83 -17.41 1.17 1.28
N VAL A 84 -18.17 1.98 2.03
CA VAL A 84 -19.64 2.04 1.91
C VAL A 84 -20.05 2.44 0.48
N LYS A 85 -19.46 3.49 -0.07
CA LYS A 85 -19.78 4.01 -1.41
C LYS A 85 -19.52 3.00 -2.54
N THR A 86 -18.50 2.17 -2.38
CA THR A 86 -18.12 1.13 -3.34
C THR A 86 -18.83 -0.20 -3.10
N ASN A 87 -19.61 -0.31 -2.03
CA ASN A 87 -20.23 -1.56 -1.54
C ASN A 87 -19.19 -2.68 -1.34
N LEU A 88 -18.01 -2.30 -0.83
CA LEU A 88 -16.92 -3.22 -0.50
C LEU A 88 -16.71 -3.27 1.01
N GLN A 89 -16.15 -4.37 1.50
CA GLN A 89 -15.85 -4.54 2.92
C GLN A 89 -14.36 -4.62 3.17
N GLY A 90 -13.90 -3.93 4.21
CA GLY A 90 -12.51 -3.92 4.64
C GLY A 90 -12.39 -3.54 6.10
N ARG A 91 -11.23 -3.75 6.68
CA ARG A 91 -10.95 -3.37 8.08
C ARG A 91 -10.06 -2.15 8.13
N VAL A 92 -10.56 -1.05 8.68
CA VAL A 92 -9.78 0.17 8.89
C VAL A 92 -9.23 0.19 10.31
N ARG A 93 -7.97 0.59 10.46
CA ARG A 93 -7.30 0.82 11.73
C ARG A 93 -6.73 2.23 11.74
N ASP A 94 -7.31 3.07 12.59
CA ASP A 94 -6.81 4.40 12.92
C ASP A 94 -5.60 4.24 13.85
N GLN A 95 -4.42 4.05 13.25
CA GLN A 95 -3.20 3.70 13.96
C GLN A 95 -1.97 4.07 13.14
N ASP A 96 -0.88 4.44 13.81
CA ASP A 96 0.43 4.59 13.17
C ASP A 96 0.95 3.24 12.63
N VAL A 97 1.55 3.28 11.43
CA VAL A 97 2.04 2.07 10.73
C VAL A 97 3.13 1.35 11.54
N PHE A 98 4.06 2.09 12.13
CA PHE A 98 5.15 1.47 12.88
C PHE A 98 4.68 0.94 14.23
N ASP A 99 3.66 1.57 14.86
CA ASP A 99 3.00 1.03 16.05
C ASP A 99 2.25 -0.25 15.71
N PHE A 100 1.55 -0.29 14.58
CA PHE A 100 0.92 -1.49 14.09
C PHE A 100 1.93 -2.63 13.89
N LEU A 101 3.06 -2.35 13.23
CA LEU A 101 4.10 -3.36 13.01
C LEU A 101 4.73 -3.84 14.31
N ARG A 102 4.98 -2.95 15.29
CA ARG A 102 5.52 -3.33 16.61
C ARG A 102 4.59 -4.22 17.44
N GLN A 103 3.28 -4.03 17.32
CA GLN A 103 2.28 -4.78 18.10
C GLN A 103 1.99 -6.18 17.53
N ARG A 104 2.52 -6.48 16.34
CA ARG A 104 2.19 -7.71 15.63
C ARG A 104 3.25 -8.79 15.80
N ALA A 105 3.10 -9.59 16.87
CA ALA A 105 3.51 -11.00 16.85
C ALA A 105 2.42 -11.83 16.13
N SER A 106 2.12 -11.52 14.86
CA SER A 106 0.90 -11.98 14.19
C SER A 106 1.09 -13.25 13.40
N THR A 107 0.16 -14.17 13.55
CA THR A 107 -0.03 -15.31 12.64
C THR A 107 -0.70 -14.90 11.32
N GLU A 108 -1.25 -13.66 11.21
CA GLU A 108 -1.90 -13.16 9.99
C GLU A 108 -0.85 -12.85 8.92
N LYS A 109 -1.04 -13.42 7.74
CA LYS A 109 -0.19 -13.23 6.57
C LYS A 109 -0.97 -12.57 5.46
N PHE A 110 -0.26 -11.79 4.61
CA PHE A 110 -0.84 -11.09 3.48
C PHE A 110 -0.13 -11.52 2.19
N ARG A 111 -0.92 -11.77 1.16
CA ARG A 111 -0.39 -12.06 -0.19
C ARG A 111 0.17 -10.82 -0.85
N ILE A 112 -0.45 -9.66 -0.59
CA ILE A 112 -0.03 -8.37 -1.14
C ILE A 112 0.00 -7.35 -0.01
N ILE A 113 1.11 -6.62 0.09
CA ILE A 113 1.26 -5.47 0.98
C ILE A 113 1.54 -4.25 0.11
N PHE A 114 0.78 -3.18 0.28
CA PHE A 114 1.04 -1.87 -0.29
C PHE A 114 1.60 -0.95 0.77
N ALA A 115 2.50 -0.06 0.39
CA ALA A 115 2.92 1.09 1.19
C ALA A 115 3.24 2.28 0.29
N ASP A 116 2.57 3.41 0.55
CA ASP A 116 2.85 4.72 -0.04
C ASP A 116 3.14 5.73 1.08
N PRO A 117 4.32 5.61 1.73
CA PRO A 117 4.67 6.48 2.84
C PRO A 117 4.83 7.93 2.37
N PRO A 118 4.59 8.92 3.27
CA PRO A 118 4.79 10.32 2.92
C PRO A 118 6.25 10.58 2.52
N TYR A 119 6.44 11.39 1.47
CA TYR A 119 7.78 11.83 1.07
C TYR A 119 8.29 12.86 2.07
N GLU A 120 9.18 12.43 2.92
CA GLU A 120 9.78 13.26 3.96
C GLU A 120 11.08 13.89 3.45
N THR A 121 11.19 15.22 3.56
CA THR A 121 12.49 15.89 3.38
C THR A 121 13.29 15.72 4.67
N ILE A 122 14.02 14.61 4.78
CA ILE A 122 14.76 14.30 6.00
C ILE A 122 16.10 15.00 5.99
N LYS A 123 16.29 15.91 6.93
CA LYS A 123 17.61 16.52 7.19
C LYS A 123 18.51 15.62 8.04
N ARG A 124 17.95 14.72 8.86
CA ARG A 124 18.63 13.71 9.69
C ARG A 124 17.66 12.58 10.03
N GLY A 125 18.12 11.32 9.95
CA GLY A 125 17.34 10.12 10.30
C GLY A 125 16.90 9.29 9.10
N GLU A 126 16.23 8.19 9.35
CA GLU A 126 15.71 7.28 8.33
C GLU A 126 14.33 7.73 7.84
N SER A 127 14.10 7.63 6.52
CA SER A 127 12.77 7.86 5.94
C SER A 127 11.78 6.76 6.31
N SER A 128 10.49 7.03 6.18
CA SER A 128 9.46 6.00 6.37
C SER A 128 9.65 4.84 5.39
N ALA A 129 10.09 5.10 4.16
CA ALA A 129 10.43 4.06 3.19
C ALA A 129 11.62 3.20 3.66
N GLU A 130 12.68 3.83 4.18
CA GLU A 130 13.86 3.12 4.71
C GLU A 130 13.53 2.30 5.96
N LYS A 131 12.72 2.83 6.88
CA LYS A 131 12.22 2.07 8.04
C LYS A 131 11.42 0.84 7.65
N LEU A 132 10.57 0.92 6.61
CA LEU A 132 9.85 -0.23 6.07
C LEU A 132 10.80 -1.22 5.41
N TRP A 133 11.80 -0.70 4.67
CA TRP A 133 12.81 -1.49 3.98
C TRP A 133 13.61 -2.39 4.93
N ASN A 134 13.89 -1.89 6.14
CA ASN A 134 14.64 -2.61 7.18
C ASN A 134 13.75 -3.34 8.20
N ASN A 135 12.43 -3.49 7.93
CA ASN A 135 11.48 -3.99 8.92
C ASN A 135 11.25 -5.50 8.83
N GLU A 136 11.82 -6.26 9.77
CA GLU A 136 11.65 -7.71 9.87
C GLU A 136 10.20 -8.14 10.12
N THR A 137 9.43 -7.38 10.90
CA THR A 137 8.02 -7.71 11.16
C THR A 137 7.21 -7.58 9.88
N LEU A 138 7.47 -6.55 9.06
CA LEU A 138 6.82 -6.39 7.76
C LEU A 138 7.12 -7.59 6.85
N ARG A 139 8.39 -8.03 6.79
CA ARG A 139 8.79 -9.24 6.07
C ARG A 139 8.03 -10.47 6.56
N GLN A 140 7.89 -10.62 7.88
CA GLN A 140 7.15 -11.74 8.47
C GLN A 140 5.65 -11.72 8.18
N LEU A 141 5.04 -10.55 7.93
CA LEU A 141 3.64 -10.44 7.54
C LEU A 141 3.39 -10.83 6.08
N LEU A 142 4.40 -10.85 5.23
CA LEU A 142 4.27 -11.26 3.84
C LEU A 142 4.23 -12.79 3.72
N GLU A 143 3.35 -13.30 2.87
CA GLU A 143 3.35 -14.73 2.49
C GLU A 143 4.65 -15.07 1.73
N PRO A 144 5.13 -16.33 1.74
CA PRO A 144 6.37 -16.71 1.05
C PRO A 144 6.43 -16.31 -0.42
N GLU A 145 5.28 -16.41 -1.12
CA GLU A 145 5.14 -15.99 -2.52
C GLU A 145 4.41 -14.65 -2.65
N GLY A 146 4.35 -13.87 -1.57
CA GLY A 146 3.70 -12.57 -1.54
C GLY A 146 4.49 -11.49 -2.26
N ILE A 147 3.82 -10.38 -2.52
CA ILE A 147 4.42 -9.21 -3.16
C ILE A 147 4.24 -8.01 -2.24
N PHE A 148 5.35 -7.38 -1.88
CA PHE A 148 5.35 -6.08 -1.23
C PHE A 148 5.57 -4.99 -2.28
N VAL A 149 4.63 -4.07 -2.41
CA VAL A 149 4.69 -2.92 -3.33
C VAL A 149 4.97 -1.68 -2.52
N LEU A 150 6.15 -1.11 -2.72
CA LEU A 150 6.61 0.10 -2.04
C LEU A 150 6.67 1.26 -3.03
N GLU A 151 5.93 2.33 -2.77
CA GLU A 151 6.11 3.63 -3.42
C GLU A 151 7.12 4.47 -2.63
N LYS A 152 8.04 5.13 -3.33
CA LYS A 152 9.04 6.01 -2.73
C LYS A 152 9.44 7.13 -3.69
N SER A 153 10.15 8.14 -3.18
CA SER A 153 10.83 9.10 -4.05
C SER A 153 11.95 8.41 -4.82
N PRO A 154 12.17 8.72 -6.11
CA PRO A 154 13.35 8.26 -6.84
C PRO A 154 14.68 8.70 -6.20
N THR A 155 14.65 9.78 -5.40
CA THR A 155 15.84 10.29 -4.68
C THR A 155 16.12 9.56 -3.37
N ASP A 156 15.20 8.72 -2.87
CA ASP A 156 15.43 7.92 -1.67
C ASP A 156 16.35 6.75 -2.04
N ILE A 157 17.55 6.76 -1.49
CA ILE A 157 18.53 5.69 -1.67
C ILE A 157 18.30 4.69 -0.54
N LEU A 158 17.82 3.50 -0.91
CA LEU A 158 17.66 2.41 0.06
C LEU A 158 18.98 1.66 0.22
N PRO A 159 19.40 1.32 1.45
CA PRO A 159 20.62 0.57 1.68
C PRO A 159 20.52 -0.88 1.15
N GLU A 160 21.65 -1.57 1.07
CA GLU A 160 21.63 -3.01 0.83
C GLU A 160 20.84 -3.73 1.93
N THR A 161 20.09 -4.76 1.55
CA THR A 161 19.29 -5.56 2.47
C THR A 161 19.28 -7.03 2.06
N ASN A 162 19.15 -7.91 3.06
CA ASN A 162 18.88 -9.33 2.87
C ASN A 162 17.40 -9.69 3.11
N LEU A 163 16.54 -8.70 3.35
CA LEU A 163 15.11 -8.93 3.58
C LEU A 163 14.33 -9.09 2.29
N TRP A 164 14.71 -8.32 1.28
CA TRP A 164 13.93 -8.15 0.05
C TRP A 164 14.73 -8.46 -1.21
N ARG A 165 14.08 -9.11 -2.15
CA ARG A 165 14.53 -9.26 -3.53
C ARG A 165 13.65 -8.41 -4.44
N VAL A 166 14.25 -7.49 -5.18
CA VAL A 166 13.53 -6.64 -6.14
C VAL A 166 13.10 -7.49 -7.34
N LEU A 167 11.80 -7.66 -7.53
CA LEU A 167 11.21 -8.33 -8.69
C LEU A 167 11.10 -7.38 -9.88
N ARG A 168 10.72 -6.13 -9.59
CA ARG A 168 10.50 -5.09 -10.60
C ARG A 168 10.63 -3.71 -9.97
N GLN A 169 11.15 -2.77 -10.75
CA GLN A 169 11.24 -1.36 -10.40
C GLN A 169 10.73 -0.53 -11.56
N LYS A 170 9.91 0.48 -11.29
CA LYS A 170 9.36 1.38 -12.30
C LYS A 170 9.27 2.79 -11.75
N THR A 171 9.68 3.78 -12.57
CA THR A 171 9.61 5.21 -12.23
C THR A 171 8.50 5.89 -13.01
N TYR A 172 7.71 6.70 -12.30
CA TYR A 172 6.60 7.49 -12.85
C TYR A 172 6.72 8.94 -12.37
N GLY A 173 7.48 9.75 -13.11
CA GLY A 173 7.75 11.14 -12.72
C GLY A 173 8.48 11.21 -11.37
N ALA A 174 7.82 11.76 -10.36
CA ALA A 174 8.37 11.91 -9.00
C ALA A 174 8.11 10.70 -8.08
N THR A 175 7.61 9.59 -8.61
CA THR A 175 7.32 8.36 -7.86
C THR A 175 8.08 7.18 -8.45
N GLU A 176 8.71 6.41 -7.61
CA GLU A 176 9.27 5.11 -7.94
C GLU A 176 8.51 4.01 -7.21
N VAL A 177 8.18 2.94 -7.92
CA VAL A 177 7.44 1.78 -7.41
C VAL A 177 8.33 0.55 -7.47
N LEU A 178 8.56 -0.06 -6.33
CA LEU A 178 9.28 -1.32 -6.18
C LEU A 178 8.29 -2.46 -5.94
N PHE A 179 8.44 -3.55 -6.68
CA PHE A 179 7.76 -4.82 -6.42
C PHE A 179 8.78 -5.76 -5.80
N LEU A 180 8.53 -6.20 -4.59
CA LEU A 180 9.47 -6.89 -3.74
C LEU A 180 8.93 -8.26 -3.35
N ALA A 181 9.81 -9.26 -3.31
CA ALA A 181 9.55 -10.54 -2.67
C ALA A 181 10.50 -10.72 -1.49
N ILE A 182 10.19 -11.67 -0.61
CA ILE A 182 11.10 -12.09 0.44
C ILE A 182 12.39 -12.60 -0.21
N ALA A 183 13.54 -12.13 0.26
CA ALA A 183 14.82 -12.71 -0.13
C ALA A 183 14.96 -14.12 0.47
N ASN A 184 15.54 -15.03 -0.32
CA ASN A 184 15.81 -16.42 0.09
C ASN A 184 17.05 -16.47 0.98
#